data_d9cb97f44b7867e38038cae8a5acef68
#
_entry.id   d9cb97f44b7867e38038cae8a5acef68
#
_cell.length_a   1.000
_cell.length_b   1.000
_cell.length_c   1.000
_cell.angle_alpha   90.00
_cell.angle_beta   90.00
_cell.angle_gamma   90.00
#
_symmetry.space_group_name_H-M   'P 1'
#
loop_
_entity.id
_entity.type
_entity.pdbx_description
1 polymer ?
#
loop_
_entity_poly.entity_id
_entity_poly.type
_entity_poly.pdbx_seq_one_letter_code
_entity_poly.pdbx_strand_id
1 'polypeptide(L)'
;MTELVAPEHLELLAESRSILGEDGYWLAESDETRRKLIKGAYQLHRYKGTPWAIREIVRRLGFGEVEIVEGLSNKLHNGEIHRDGSYTHGHTDRWAHYRIIMTNTITNDQAALLRRTLRAFAPARCVLAALDYQHVSLRHNGQALRDGTFNRGTA
;
A
#
# COMPACT_ATOMS: atom_id res chain seq x y z
N MET A 1 -20.93 -11.54 13.79
CA MET A 1 -20.66 -12.92 13.31
C MET A 1 -19.18 -13.28 13.25
N THR A 2 -18.33 -12.45 12.67
CA THR A 2 -16.86 -12.70 12.56
C THR A 2 -16.14 -12.83 13.91
N GLU A 3 -16.69 -12.27 14.98
CA GLU A 3 -16.09 -12.30 16.34
C GLU A 3 -16.25 -13.65 17.03
N LEU A 4 -17.26 -14.43 16.63
CA LEU A 4 -17.59 -15.74 17.21
C LEU A 4 -16.90 -16.93 16.49
N VAL A 5 -16.22 -16.66 15.39
CA VAL A 5 -15.55 -17.70 14.58
C VAL A 5 -14.20 -18.02 15.21
N ALA A 6 -13.91 -19.31 15.42
CA ALA A 6 -12.60 -19.75 15.90
C ALA A 6 -11.49 -19.35 14.93
N PRO A 7 -10.25 -19.06 15.42
CA PRO A 7 -9.13 -18.61 14.58
C PRO A 7 -8.83 -19.54 13.40
N GLU A 8 -8.96 -20.84 13.60
CA GLU A 8 -8.76 -21.90 12.60
C GLU A 8 -9.73 -21.85 11.40
N HIS A 9 -10.86 -21.15 11.54
CA HIS A 9 -11.85 -21.00 10.46
C HIS A 9 -11.80 -19.62 9.79
N LEU A 10 -10.89 -18.74 10.19
CA LEU A 10 -10.77 -17.41 9.60
C LEU A 10 -10.33 -17.45 8.14
N GLU A 11 -9.51 -18.42 7.76
CA GLU A 11 -9.08 -18.60 6.36
C GLU A 11 -10.27 -18.94 5.45
N LEU A 12 -11.11 -19.88 5.83
CA LEU A 12 -12.30 -20.24 5.06
C LEU A 12 -13.26 -19.05 4.93
N LEU A 13 -13.35 -18.25 5.98
CA LEU A 13 -14.17 -17.05 5.95
C LEU A 13 -13.55 -15.96 5.05
N ALA A 14 -12.24 -15.83 5.06
CA ALA A 14 -11.50 -14.92 4.19
C ALA A 14 -11.64 -15.32 2.71
N GLU A 15 -11.56 -16.62 2.41
CA GLU A 15 -11.79 -17.17 1.08
C GLU A 15 -13.20 -16.88 0.59
N SER A 16 -14.22 -17.12 1.42
CA SER A 16 -15.64 -16.82 1.07
C SER A 16 -15.90 -15.34 0.80
N ARG A 17 -15.03 -14.44 1.28
CA ARG A 17 -15.07 -12.99 1.06
C ARG A 17 -14.10 -12.50 0.01
N SER A 18 -13.40 -13.40 -0.68
CA SER A 18 -12.37 -13.10 -1.70
C SER A 18 -11.29 -12.13 -1.18
N ILE A 19 -10.87 -12.30 0.09
CA ILE A 19 -9.83 -11.50 0.72
C ILE A 19 -8.62 -12.35 1.15
N LEU A 20 -8.64 -13.64 0.82
CA LEU A 20 -7.54 -14.55 1.03
C LEU A 20 -6.43 -14.29 0.00
N GLY A 21 -5.18 -14.51 0.39
CA GLY A 21 -4.04 -14.39 -0.52
C GLY A 21 -3.54 -12.96 -0.70
N GLU A 22 -3.41 -12.51 -1.96
CA GLU A 22 -2.83 -11.21 -2.31
C GLU A 22 -3.66 -10.01 -1.84
N ASP A 23 -4.91 -10.20 -1.48
CA ASP A 23 -5.80 -9.17 -0.95
C ASP A 23 -5.52 -8.77 0.51
N GLY A 24 -4.41 -9.24 1.10
CA GLY A 24 -3.85 -8.72 2.34
C GLY A 24 -4.03 -9.62 3.58
N TYR A 25 -4.73 -10.73 3.50
CA TYR A 25 -4.94 -11.63 4.64
C TYR A 25 -3.61 -12.14 5.23
N TRP A 26 -2.67 -12.54 4.36
CA TRP A 26 -1.35 -13.05 4.76
C TRP A 26 -0.43 -11.99 5.37
N LEU A 27 -0.72 -10.71 5.11
CA LEU A 27 0.02 -9.59 5.67
C LEU A 27 -0.48 -9.22 7.07
N ALA A 28 -1.68 -9.67 7.43
CA ALA A 28 -2.27 -9.41 8.73
C ALA A 28 -1.62 -10.30 9.80
N GLU A 29 -0.83 -9.69 10.69
CA GLU A 29 -0.05 -10.41 11.70
C GLU A 29 -0.91 -10.95 12.85
N SER A 30 -2.04 -10.29 13.17
CA SER A 30 -2.91 -10.68 14.27
C SER A 30 -4.28 -11.14 13.80
N ASP A 31 -4.91 -12.05 14.58
CA ASP A 31 -6.27 -12.49 14.30
C ASP A 31 -7.28 -11.35 14.39
N GLU A 32 -7.01 -10.34 15.20
CA GLU A 32 -7.86 -9.14 15.25
C GLU A 32 -7.80 -8.36 13.93
N THR A 33 -6.63 -8.20 13.37
CA THR A 33 -6.42 -7.56 12.05
C THR A 33 -7.10 -8.36 10.95
N ARG A 34 -6.96 -9.69 10.96
CA ARG A 34 -7.64 -10.60 10.02
C ARG A 34 -9.16 -10.45 10.10
N ARG A 35 -9.72 -10.41 11.31
CA ARG A 35 -11.15 -10.21 11.52
C ARG A 35 -11.63 -8.85 11.01
N LYS A 36 -10.87 -7.78 11.23
CA LYS A 36 -11.17 -6.43 10.72
C LYS A 36 -11.16 -6.40 9.18
N LEU A 37 -10.20 -7.08 8.55
CA LEU A 37 -10.14 -7.22 7.10
C LEU A 37 -11.37 -7.94 6.55
N ILE A 38 -11.70 -9.11 7.10
CA ILE A 38 -12.86 -9.91 6.68
C ILE A 38 -14.16 -9.13 6.86
N LYS A 39 -14.32 -8.43 7.99
CA LYS A 39 -15.50 -7.61 8.27
C LYS A 39 -15.67 -6.47 7.26
N GLY A 40 -14.57 -5.89 6.84
CA GLY A 40 -14.56 -4.77 5.90
C GLY A 40 -14.37 -5.15 4.44
N ALA A 41 -14.30 -6.44 4.10
CA ALA A 41 -14.02 -6.93 2.75
C ALA A 41 -14.96 -6.34 1.69
N TYR A 42 -16.26 -6.32 1.98
CA TYR A 42 -17.26 -5.76 1.05
C TYR A 42 -16.98 -4.30 0.69
N GLN A 43 -16.63 -3.47 1.67
CA GLN A 43 -16.30 -2.06 1.40
C GLN A 43 -15.01 -1.93 0.57
N LEU A 44 -13.98 -2.71 0.91
CA LEU A 44 -12.73 -2.72 0.16
C LEU A 44 -12.96 -3.09 -1.29
N HIS A 45 -13.73 -4.14 -1.56
CA HIS A 45 -14.06 -4.55 -2.93
C HIS A 45 -14.91 -3.53 -3.68
N ARG A 46 -15.89 -2.91 -3.01
CA ARG A 46 -16.74 -1.87 -3.59
C ARG A 46 -15.95 -0.67 -4.10
N TYR A 47 -14.89 -0.29 -3.37
CA TYR A 47 -14.06 0.85 -3.71
C TYR A 47 -12.69 0.47 -4.30
N LYS A 48 -12.52 -0.81 -4.66
CA LYS A 48 -11.31 -1.30 -5.34
C LYS A 48 -11.01 -0.44 -6.57
N GLY A 49 -9.73 -0.11 -6.78
CA GLY A 49 -9.33 0.79 -7.85
C GLY A 49 -9.40 2.29 -7.53
N THR A 50 -9.61 2.65 -6.27
CA THR A 50 -9.60 4.05 -5.83
C THR A 50 -8.46 4.33 -4.85
N PRO A 51 -7.97 5.59 -4.74
CA PRO A 51 -7.00 5.97 -3.72
C PRO A 51 -7.48 5.70 -2.28
N TRP A 52 -8.80 5.76 -2.08
CA TRP A 52 -9.40 5.41 -0.79
C TRP A 52 -9.13 3.94 -0.42
N ALA A 53 -9.33 3.01 -1.35
CA ALA A 53 -9.10 1.59 -1.08
C ALA A 53 -7.64 1.30 -0.76
N ILE A 54 -6.70 1.99 -1.42
CA ILE A 54 -5.27 1.90 -1.16
C ILE A 54 -4.95 2.37 0.26
N ARG A 55 -5.45 3.54 0.68
CA ARG A 55 -5.25 4.03 2.07
C ARG A 55 -5.87 3.11 3.10
N GLU A 56 -7.09 2.67 2.83
CA GLU A 56 -7.86 1.85 3.75
C GLU A 56 -7.23 0.46 3.98
N ILE A 57 -6.73 -0.19 2.93
CA ILE A 57 -6.06 -1.49 3.09
C ILE A 57 -4.78 -1.36 3.91
N VAL A 58 -3.96 -0.34 3.65
CA VAL A 58 -2.72 -0.10 4.39
C VAL A 58 -3.01 0.18 5.87
N ARG A 59 -4.02 1.00 6.16
CA ARG A 59 -4.46 1.30 7.52
C ARG A 59 -4.96 0.06 8.26
N ARG A 60 -5.78 -0.76 7.60
CA ARG A 60 -6.32 -2.00 8.20
C ARG A 60 -5.27 -3.05 8.47
N LEU A 61 -4.21 -3.07 7.67
CA LEU A 61 -3.05 -3.94 7.90
C LEU A 61 -2.16 -3.49 9.06
N GLY A 62 -2.42 -2.31 9.63
CA GLY A 62 -1.67 -1.79 10.78
C GLY A 62 -0.47 -0.93 10.44
N PHE A 63 -0.26 -0.61 9.15
CA PHE A 63 0.88 0.23 8.71
C PHE A 63 0.64 1.73 8.91
N GLY A 64 -0.50 2.13 9.46
CA GLY A 64 -0.84 3.52 9.73
C GLY A 64 -1.43 4.25 8.52
N GLU A 65 -1.41 5.58 8.60
CA GLU A 65 -1.87 6.44 7.51
C GLU A 65 -0.77 6.61 6.46
N VAL A 66 -1.19 6.76 5.20
CA VAL A 66 -0.26 6.93 4.08
C VAL A 66 -0.68 8.09 3.20
N GLU A 67 0.32 8.75 2.64
CA GLU A 67 0.14 9.74 1.60
C GLU A 67 0.36 9.07 0.23
N ILE A 68 -0.54 9.36 -0.72
CA ILE A 68 -0.44 8.88 -2.08
C ILE A 68 -0.09 10.08 -2.97
N VAL A 69 1.06 10.01 -3.62
CA VAL A 69 1.50 11.00 -4.60
C VAL A 69 1.28 10.40 -5.98
N GLU A 70 0.36 10.99 -6.73
CA GLU A 70 -0.01 10.57 -8.08
C GLU A 70 0.69 11.44 -9.13
N GLY A 71 0.85 10.94 -10.34
CA GLY A 71 1.38 11.72 -11.46
C GLY A 71 2.83 12.12 -11.27
N LEU A 72 3.74 11.14 -11.19
CA LEU A 72 5.18 11.37 -11.00
C LEU A 72 5.88 12.07 -12.18
N SER A 73 5.13 12.62 -13.13
CA SER A 73 5.63 13.59 -14.10
C SER A 73 5.85 14.91 -13.36
N ASN A 74 7.08 15.34 -13.19
CA ASN A 74 7.48 16.55 -12.44
C ASN A 74 6.96 17.88 -13.01
N LYS A 75 5.97 17.86 -13.89
CA LYS A 75 5.42 19.05 -14.54
C LYS A 75 3.95 19.22 -14.17
N LEU A 76 3.69 20.17 -13.30
CA LEU A 76 2.34 20.56 -12.90
C LEU A 76 1.80 21.65 -13.84
N HIS A 77 0.51 21.63 -14.11
CA HIS A 77 -0.19 22.74 -14.80
C HIS A 77 -0.51 23.88 -13.80
N ASN A 78 0.54 24.45 -13.22
CA ASN A 78 0.44 25.55 -12.24
C ASN A 78 0.75 26.94 -12.84
N GLY A 79 0.90 27.03 -14.17
CA GLY A 79 1.19 28.27 -14.86
C GLY A 79 2.67 28.67 -14.94
N GLU A 80 3.56 27.90 -14.32
CA GLU A 80 5.01 28.16 -14.37
C GLU A 80 5.67 27.71 -15.68
N ILE A 81 5.02 26.78 -16.38
CA ILE A 81 5.53 26.23 -17.63
C ILE A 81 4.74 26.82 -18.81
N HIS A 82 5.42 27.63 -19.61
CA HIS A 82 4.83 28.18 -20.84
C HIS A 82 4.81 27.11 -21.95
N ARG A 83 3.72 27.09 -22.73
CA ARG A 83 3.57 26.20 -23.90
C ARG A 83 4.22 26.79 -25.15
N ASP A 84 5.51 27.04 -25.09
CA ASP A 84 6.33 27.63 -26.17
C ASP A 84 7.11 26.56 -26.97
N GLY A 85 6.89 25.29 -26.70
CA GLY A 85 7.61 24.19 -27.35
C GLY A 85 8.95 23.85 -26.70
N SER A 86 9.41 24.63 -25.71
CA SER A 86 10.67 24.38 -25.00
C SER A 86 10.60 23.17 -24.07
N TYR A 87 9.39 22.79 -23.67
CA TYR A 87 9.15 21.69 -22.76
C TYR A 87 8.21 20.64 -23.33
N THR A 88 8.63 19.40 -23.33
CA THR A 88 7.73 18.26 -23.50
C THR A 88 7.06 17.94 -22.16
N HIS A 89 5.75 17.74 -22.17
CA HIS A 89 4.98 17.35 -20.99
C HIS A 89 5.37 15.93 -20.53
N GLY A 90 6.47 15.84 -19.76
CA GLY A 90 6.91 14.62 -19.10
C GLY A 90 7.07 13.41 -20.01
N HIS A 91 7.62 12.34 -19.50
CA HIS A 91 7.45 11.04 -20.15
C HIS A 91 5.99 10.65 -20.05
N THR A 92 5.36 10.42 -21.20
CA THR A 92 3.96 9.98 -21.34
C THR A 92 3.62 8.75 -20.48
N ASP A 93 4.64 7.96 -20.17
CA ASP A 93 4.52 6.69 -19.46
C ASP A 93 4.35 6.82 -17.93
N ARG A 94 4.56 8.02 -17.36
CA ARG A 94 4.54 8.23 -15.90
C ARG A 94 3.24 8.81 -15.33
N TRP A 95 2.26 9.09 -16.17
CA TRP A 95 0.97 9.65 -15.72
C TRP A 95 0.23 8.71 -14.77
N ALA A 96 0.36 7.41 -14.96
CA ALA A 96 -0.29 6.37 -14.17
C ALA A 96 0.59 5.84 -13.03
N HIS A 97 1.79 6.42 -12.83
CA HIS A 97 2.64 6.04 -11.73
C HIS A 97 2.24 6.78 -10.46
N TYR A 98 2.22 6.05 -9.35
CA TYR A 98 2.01 6.62 -8.03
C TYR A 98 3.06 6.11 -7.05
N ARG A 99 3.30 6.90 -6.01
CA ARG A 99 4.18 6.60 -4.90
C ARG A 99 3.39 6.67 -3.61
N ILE A 100 3.68 5.78 -2.69
CA ILE A 100 3.10 5.77 -1.35
C ILE A 100 4.19 6.18 -0.36
N ILE A 101 3.89 7.21 0.43
CA ILE A 101 4.74 7.67 1.52
C ILE A 101 4.13 7.12 2.81
N MET A 102 4.92 6.32 3.52
CA MET A 102 4.51 5.64 4.75
C MET A 102 5.06 6.37 5.97
N THR A 103 4.31 6.30 7.06
CA THR A 103 4.71 6.88 8.35
C THR A 103 5.48 5.91 9.23
N ASN A 104 5.40 4.60 8.94
CA ASN A 104 6.04 3.54 9.72
C ASN A 104 7.09 2.82 8.89
N THR A 105 8.15 2.34 9.54
CA THR A 105 9.13 1.43 8.93
C THR A 105 8.51 0.06 8.72
N ILE A 106 8.86 -0.57 7.61
CA ILE A 106 8.45 -1.93 7.28
C ILE A 106 9.66 -2.79 6.95
N THR A 107 9.54 -4.09 7.17
CA THR A 107 10.56 -5.04 6.75
C THR A 107 10.50 -5.27 5.23
N ASN A 108 11.57 -5.81 4.66
CA ASN A 108 11.62 -6.13 3.23
C ASN A 108 10.54 -7.13 2.81
N ASP A 109 10.27 -8.13 3.65
CA ASP A 109 9.22 -9.12 3.41
C ASP A 109 7.83 -8.51 3.45
N GLN A 110 7.58 -7.65 4.44
CA GLN A 110 6.33 -6.87 4.52
C GLN A 110 6.17 -5.95 3.31
N ALA A 111 7.25 -5.31 2.85
CA ALA A 111 7.22 -4.46 1.66
C ALA A 111 6.88 -5.27 0.40
N ALA A 112 7.47 -6.45 0.23
CA ALA A 112 7.19 -7.32 -0.91
C ALA A 112 5.73 -7.80 -0.92
N LEU A 113 5.21 -8.19 0.25
CA LEU A 113 3.82 -8.60 0.42
C LEU A 113 2.86 -7.44 0.20
N LEU A 114 3.16 -6.27 0.78
CA LEU A 114 2.37 -5.05 0.61
C LEU A 114 2.29 -4.62 -0.86
N ARG A 115 3.38 -4.73 -1.62
CA ARG A 115 3.38 -4.46 -3.07
C ARG A 115 2.39 -5.35 -3.83
N ARG A 116 2.31 -6.64 -3.49
CA ARG A 116 1.36 -7.59 -4.10
C ARG A 116 -0.08 -7.18 -3.76
N THR A 117 -0.34 -6.91 -2.49
CA THR A 117 -1.66 -6.46 -2.03
C THR A 117 -2.09 -5.16 -2.70
N LEU A 118 -1.19 -4.17 -2.80
CA LEU A 118 -1.49 -2.91 -3.46
C LEU A 118 -1.79 -3.08 -4.95
N ARG A 119 -1.11 -4.00 -5.64
CA ARG A 119 -1.44 -4.34 -7.04
C ARG A 119 -2.85 -4.91 -7.18
N ALA A 120 -3.30 -5.70 -6.20
CA ALA A 120 -4.63 -6.26 -6.21
C ALA A 120 -5.72 -5.19 -6.01
N PHE A 121 -5.42 -4.10 -5.27
CA PHE A 121 -6.38 -3.02 -4.98
C PHE A 121 -6.27 -1.81 -5.88
N ALA A 122 -5.13 -1.59 -6.52
CA ALA A 122 -4.93 -0.48 -7.45
C ALA A 122 -5.69 -0.67 -8.77
N PRO A 123 -6.00 0.42 -9.50
CA PRO A 123 -6.49 0.30 -10.85
C PRO A 123 -5.47 -0.43 -11.74
N ALA A 124 -5.92 -1.29 -12.64
CA ALA A 124 -5.06 -2.08 -13.52
C ALA A 124 -4.09 -1.24 -14.38
N ARG A 125 -4.47 0.04 -14.65
CA ARG A 125 -3.65 0.99 -15.40
C ARG A 125 -2.57 1.67 -14.56
N CYS A 126 -2.67 1.62 -13.23
CA CYS A 126 -1.77 2.33 -12.32
C CYS A 126 -0.60 1.44 -11.91
N VAL A 127 0.58 2.04 -11.84
CA VAL A 127 1.83 1.36 -11.47
C VAL A 127 2.37 1.96 -10.18
N LEU A 128 2.57 1.13 -9.16
CA LEU A 128 3.26 1.52 -7.94
C LEU A 128 4.75 1.68 -8.24
N ALA A 129 5.23 2.93 -8.25
CA ALA A 129 6.63 3.25 -8.53
C ALA A 129 7.53 2.99 -7.31
N ALA A 130 7.09 3.41 -6.12
CA ALA A 130 7.85 3.23 -4.89
C ALA A 130 6.95 3.20 -3.65
N LEU A 131 7.41 2.44 -2.65
CA LEU A 131 7.02 2.60 -1.25
C LEU A 131 8.13 3.40 -0.57
N ASP A 132 7.81 4.60 -0.09
CA ASP A 132 8.76 5.53 0.51
C ASP A 132 8.51 5.63 2.02
N TYR A 133 9.54 5.40 2.81
CA TYR A 133 9.54 5.52 4.26
C TYR A 133 10.82 6.22 4.76
N GLN A 134 11.45 7.05 3.91
CA GLN A 134 12.71 7.76 4.20
C GLN A 134 12.60 8.71 5.40
N HIS A 135 11.40 9.25 5.65
CA HIS A 135 11.16 10.15 6.78
C HIS A 135 11.02 9.43 8.12
N VAL A 136 10.98 8.11 8.12
CA VAL A 136 10.91 7.31 9.34
C VAL A 136 12.33 6.95 9.78
N SER A 137 12.80 7.61 10.84
CA SER A 137 14.13 7.35 11.37
C SER A 137 14.23 5.94 11.94
N LEU A 138 15.01 5.09 11.30
CA LEU A 138 15.50 3.85 11.93
C LEU A 138 16.47 4.25 13.05
N ARG A 139 15.99 4.25 14.29
CA ARG A 139 16.84 4.55 15.45
C ARG A 139 17.72 3.33 15.76
N HIS A 140 19.00 3.57 16.00
CA HIS A 140 19.96 2.57 16.50
C HIS A 140 19.70 2.27 17.99
N ASN A 141 18.53 1.74 18.30
CA ASN A 141 18.10 1.37 19.66
C ASN A 141 18.09 -0.15 19.88
N GLY A 142 18.71 -0.92 18.97
CA GLY A 142 18.74 -2.38 19.02
C GLY A 142 17.50 -3.08 18.42
N GLN A 143 16.48 -2.33 17.98
CA GLN A 143 15.28 -2.92 17.37
C GLN A 143 15.47 -3.22 15.88
N ALA A 144 16.34 -2.48 15.19
CA ALA A 144 16.66 -2.72 13.80
C ALA A 144 18.07 -3.30 13.68
N LEU A 145 18.17 -4.57 13.34
CA LEU A 145 19.43 -5.26 13.07
C LEU A 145 19.91 -4.97 11.65
N ARG A 146 21.24 -4.97 11.44
CA ARG A 146 21.85 -4.82 10.09
C ARG A 146 22.02 -6.19 9.41
N ASP A 147 20.98 -6.99 9.46
CA ASP A 147 20.92 -8.35 8.91
C ASP A 147 20.24 -8.42 7.51
N GLY A 148 19.93 -7.27 6.93
CA GLY A 148 19.22 -7.19 5.66
C GLY A 148 17.69 -7.23 5.78
N THR A 149 17.14 -7.28 6.99
CA THR A 149 15.68 -7.30 7.23
C THR A 149 15.01 -5.98 6.84
N PHE A 150 15.74 -4.87 6.99
CA PHE A 150 15.24 -3.53 6.69
C PHE A 150 16.02 -2.86 5.57
N ASN A 151 15.31 -2.18 4.69
CA ASN A 151 15.88 -1.35 3.64
C ASN A 151 16.02 0.12 4.11
N ARG A 152 16.87 0.91 3.43
CA ARG A 152 17.16 2.31 3.80
C ARG A 152 16.15 3.29 3.22
N GLY A 153 14.85 3.06 3.43
CA GLY A 153 13.85 4.10 3.20
C GLY A 153 13.01 3.99 1.92
N THR A 154 13.34 3.09 0.99
CA THR A 154 12.50 2.80 -0.19
C THR A 154 12.51 1.33 -0.53
N ALA A 155 11.39 0.82 -0.93
CA ALA A 155 11.22 -0.54 -1.43
C ALA A 155 10.43 -0.52 -2.76
#